data_741b231d8a74f1473dbeac322b3cc49e
#
_entry.id   741b231d8a74f1473dbeac322b3cc49e
#
_cell.length_a   1.000
_cell.length_b   1.000
_cell.length_c   1.000
_cell.angle_alpha   90.00
_cell.angle_beta   90.00
_cell.angle_gamma   90.00
#
_symmetry.space_group_name_H-M   'P 1'
#
loop_
_entity.id
_entity.type
_entity.pdbx_description
1 polymer ?
#
loop_
_entity_poly.entity_id
_entity_poly.type
_entity_poly.pdbx_seq_one_letter_code
_entity_poly.pdbx_strand_id
1 'polypeptide(L)'
;MKFRLIKLILIGLLLGLVMAQEEAITSGMEKNDSKDLKPGDIAPSWALMFAPGKFEFLRTWAEEEDKKLRLIVSQPDRHAVLMSFFATWCKPCMKELPLLEEVYQKYKDERVKFFLVDITEATRTNPGEVYGVAYKDVPVAGPFLRGKGVTMQILFDTRGVVMKNYNAQTLPRLFLMDGNRKITLTRRGFHDGEEEKFKKDLSVEIERLLAELPPAKNKTK
;
A
#
# COMPACT_ATOMS: atom_id res chain seq x y z
N MET A 1 66.00 3.18 6.54
CA MET A 1 64.96 2.97 7.60
C MET A 1 63.74 3.90 7.45
N LYS A 2 63.87 5.16 7.08
CA LYS A 2 62.75 6.12 6.98
C LYS A 2 61.68 5.78 5.91
N PHE A 3 62.04 5.19 4.78
CA PHE A 3 61.09 4.84 3.70
C PHE A 3 60.16 3.66 4.02
N ARG A 4 60.55 2.74 4.89
CA ARG A 4 59.69 1.62 5.32
C ARG A 4 58.59 2.07 6.30
N LEU A 5 58.92 3.05 7.15
CA LEU A 5 57.97 3.58 8.14
C LEU A 5 56.84 4.37 7.45
N ILE A 6 57.16 5.17 6.43
CA ILE A 6 56.17 5.95 5.66
C ILE A 6 55.19 5.04 4.90
N LYS A 7 55.67 3.93 4.32
CA LYS A 7 54.79 2.95 3.66
C LYS A 7 53.82 2.28 4.62
N LEU A 8 54.24 1.94 5.84
CA LEU A 8 53.37 1.34 6.85
C LEU A 8 52.28 2.31 7.35
N ILE A 9 52.61 3.59 7.49
CA ILE A 9 51.67 4.63 7.90
C ILE A 9 50.62 4.87 6.80
N LEU A 10 51.03 4.91 5.53
CA LEU A 10 50.13 5.07 4.39
C LEU A 10 49.14 3.89 4.22
N ILE A 11 49.61 2.65 4.43
CA ILE A 11 48.78 1.46 4.38
C ILE A 11 47.76 1.46 5.54
N GLY A 12 48.18 1.85 6.75
CA GLY A 12 47.28 1.97 7.90
C GLY A 12 46.20 3.04 7.69
N LEU A 13 46.56 4.19 7.07
CA LEU A 13 45.60 5.24 6.73
C LEU A 13 44.55 4.79 5.66
N LEU A 14 45.03 4.03 4.64
CA LEU A 14 44.17 3.49 3.59
C LEU A 14 43.19 2.44 4.15
N LEU A 15 43.64 1.53 5.02
CA LEU A 15 42.80 0.56 5.69
C LEU A 15 41.78 1.22 6.61
N GLY A 16 42.14 2.26 7.34
CA GLY A 16 41.23 3.03 8.18
C GLY A 16 40.13 3.73 7.36
N LEU A 17 40.45 4.25 6.18
CA LEU A 17 39.47 4.89 5.28
C LEU A 17 38.49 3.87 4.68
N VAL A 18 38.94 2.66 4.34
CA VAL A 18 38.09 1.60 3.81
C VAL A 18 37.10 1.10 4.89
N MET A 19 37.60 0.91 6.12
CA MET A 19 36.72 0.51 7.23
C MET A 19 35.70 1.58 7.60
N ALA A 20 36.05 2.86 7.56
CA ALA A 20 35.12 3.96 7.79
C ALA A 20 34.06 4.09 6.68
N GLN A 21 34.39 3.70 5.45
CA GLN A 21 33.40 3.65 4.36
C GLN A 21 32.44 2.46 4.47
N GLU A 22 32.89 1.30 4.96
CA GLU A 22 32.00 0.16 5.21
C GLU A 22 31.01 0.44 6.34
N GLU A 23 31.43 1.10 7.42
CA GLU A 23 30.53 1.50 8.50
C GLU A 23 29.50 2.57 8.04
N ALA A 24 29.90 3.50 7.17
CA ALA A 24 28.99 4.50 6.61
C ALA A 24 27.94 3.89 5.65
N ILE A 25 28.30 2.83 4.92
CA ILE A 25 27.39 2.11 4.02
C ILE A 25 26.41 1.24 4.83
N THR A 26 26.87 0.61 5.92
CA THR A 26 25.99 -0.20 6.79
C THR A 26 25.08 0.64 7.67
N SER A 27 25.47 1.84 8.07
CA SER A 27 24.59 2.75 8.84
C SER A 27 23.48 3.39 7.98
N GLY A 28 23.64 3.40 6.66
CA GLY A 28 22.64 3.90 5.70
C GLY A 28 21.58 2.86 5.31
N MET A 29 21.75 1.59 5.67
CA MET A 29 20.69 0.59 5.62
C MET A 29 19.88 0.67 6.92
N GLU A 30 19.07 1.72 7.06
CA GLU A 30 17.98 1.72 8.01
C GLU A 30 17.22 0.40 7.85
N LYS A 31 17.23 -0.43 8.89
CA LYS A 31 16.27 -1.52 9.03
C LYS A 31 14.89 -0.88 8.88
N ASN A 32 14.31 -1.06 7.72
CA ASN A 32 12.92 -0.71 7.49
C ASN A 32 12.08 -1.73 8.29
N ASP A 33 12.09 -1.59 9.61
CA ASP A 33 11.11 -2.18 10.50
C ASP A 33 9.79 -1.52 10.10
N SER A 34 9.10 -2.15 9.14
CA SER A 34 7.83 -1.67 8.65
C SER A 34 6.88 -1.57 9.84
N LYS A 35 6.73 -0.35 10.35
CA LYS A 35 5.86 -0.04 11.49
C LYS A 35 4.46 -0.58 11.21
N ASP A 36 3.86 -1.26 12.15
CA ASP A 36 2.47 -1.66 12.01
C ASP A 36 1.58 -0.42 12.07
N LEU A 37 1.10 -0.01 10.90
CA LEU A 37 0.31 1.20 10.75
C LEU A 37 -1.04 1.07 11.47
N LYS A 38 -1.39 2.10 12.24
CA LYS A 38 -2.59 2.15 13.08
C LYS A 38 -3.36 3.46 12.85
N PRO A 39 -4.61 3.56 13.31
CA PRO A 39 -5.35 4.82 13.28
C PRO A 39 -4.54 5.96 13.92
N GLY A 40 -4.48 7.09 13.21
CA GLY A 40 -3.67 8.26 13.55
C GLY A 40 -2.35 8.38 12.79
N ASP A 41 -1.80 7.30 12.26
CA ASP A 41 -0.58 7.35 11.43
C ASP A 41 -0.87 7.91 10.03
N ILE A 42 0.14 8.53 9.41
CA ILE A 42 0.06 8.97 8.01
C ILE A 42 0.40 7.79 7.10
N ALA A 43 -0.50 7.48 6.18
CA ALA A 43 -0.32 6.41 5.22
C ALA A 43 0.86 6.70 4.27
N PRO A 44 1.78 5.74 4.04
CA PRO A 44 2.85 5.89 3.07
C PRO A 44 2.29 6.19 1.67
N SER A 45 2.90 7.12 0.95
CA SER A 45 2.51 7.41 -0.44
C SER A 45 2.90 6.27 -1.36
N TRP A 46 2.12 6.07 -2.43
CA TRP A 46 2.36 5.03 -3.41
C TRP A 46 2.00 5.46 -4.83
N ALA A 47 2.60 4.75 -5.77
CA ALA A 47 2.22 4.70 -7.18
C ALA A 47 2.13 3.23 -7.57
N LEU A 48 0.95 2.77 -7.97
CA LEU A 48 0.68 1.38 -8.33
C LEU A 48 0.11 1.29 -9.74
N MET A 49 0.53 0.28 -10.48
CA MET A 49 0.05 0.03 -11.83
C MET A 49 -1.36 -0.59 -11.79
N PHE A 50 -2.25 -0.16 -12.69
CA PHE A 50 -3.58 -0.77 -12.88
C PHE A 50 -3.78 -1.34 -14.28
N ALA A 51 -2.94 -0.93 -15.23
CA ALA A 51 -2.86 -1.48 -16.57
C ALA A 51 -1.43 -1.25 -17.12
N PRO A 52 -0.99 -1.93 -18.18
CA PRO A 52 0.34 -1.75 -18.72
C PRO A 52 0.67 -0.28 -19.00
N GLY A 53 1.70 0.23 -18.32
CA GLY A 53 2.15 1.62 -18.41
C GLY A 53 1.21 2.66 -17.78
N LYS A 54 0.11 2.25 -17.13
CA LYS A 54 -0.84 3.15 -16.46
C LYS A 54 -0.76 2.99 -14.96
N PHE A 55 -0.59 4.10 -14.27
CA PHE A 55 -0.39 4.14 -12.81
C PHE A 55 -1.47 4.97 -12.12
N GLU A 56 -1.87 4.50 -10.96
CA GLU A 56 -2.66 5.26 -9.99
C GLU A 56 -1.74 5.76 -8.88
N PHE A 57 -2.03 6.94 -8.35
CA PHE A 57 -1.21 7.57 -7.32
C PHE A 57 -2.09 7.95 -6.13
N LEU A 58 -1.67 7.61 -4.91
CA LEU A 58 -2.41 8.02 -3.71
C LEU A 58 -2.62 9.53 -3.65
N ARG A 59 -1.58 10.31 -3.98
CA ARG A 59 -1.61 11.78 -3.96
C ARG A 59 -2.67 12.41 -4.87
N THR A 60 -3.20 11.66 -5.84
CA THR A 60 -4.32 12.11 -6.67
C THR A 60 -5.60 12.30 -5.85
N TRP A 61 -5.76 11.54 -4.79
CA TRP A 61 -6.98 11.47 -4.01
C TRP A 61 -6.81 12.00 -2.59
N ALA A 62 -5.66 11.73 -1.97
CA ALA A 62 -5.34 12.13 -0.60
C ALA A 62 -3.87 12.55 -0.50
N GLU A 63 -3.59 13.65 0.20
CA GLU A 63 -2.21 14.13 0.43
C GLU A 63 -2.15 14.89 1.75
N GLU A 64 -1.01 14.83 2.42
CA GLU A 64 -0.77 15.58 3.65
C GLU A 64 -1.12 17.06 3.50
N GLU A 65 -1.64 17.63 4.56
CA GLU A 65 -1.92 19.05 4.62
C GLU A 65 -0.62 19.85 4.44
N ASP A 66 -0.69 20.96 3.71
CA ASP A 66 0.44 21.87 3.44
C ASP A 66 1.64 21.28 2.68
N LYS A 67 1.57 20.05 2.21
CA LYS A 67 2.64 19.48 1.41
C LYS A 67 2.72 20.15 0.04
N LYS A 68 3.82 20.88 -0.20
CA LYS A 68 4.12 21.47 -1.51
C LYS A 68 4.56 20.37 -2.48
N LEU A 69 3.77 20.14 -3.52
CA LEU A 69 4.15 19.23 -4.59
C LEU A 69 5.13 19.94 -5.55
N ARG A 70 6.17 19.24 -6.00
CA ARG A 70 7.14 19.75 -6.98
C ARG A 70 6.52 20.07 -8.35
N LEU A 71 5.44 19.41 -8.69
CA LEU A 71 4.67 19.64 -9.91
C LEU A 71 3.28 20.11 -9.49
N ILE A 72 2.77 21.14 -10.17
CA ILE A 72 1.38 21.56 -10.05
C ILE A 72 0.54 20.48 -10.72
N VAL A 73 0.21 19.44 -9.97
CA VAL A 73 -0.84 18.52 -10.35
C VAL A 73 -2.13 19.21 -9.93
N SER A 74 -3.03 19.44 -10.90
CA SER A 74 -4.40 19.82 -10.55
C SER A 74 -4.94 18.72 -9.64
N GLN A 75 -4.91 18.96 -8.34
CA GLN A 75 -5.47 18.02 -7.39
C GLN A 75 -6.99 18.12 -7.49
N PRO A 76 -7.65 17.03 -7.87
CA PRO A 76 -9.08 16.93 -7.73
C PRO A 76 -9.46 17.11 -6.25
N ASP A 77 -10.74 17.21 -5.99
CA ASP A 77 -11.24 17.26 -4.63
C ASP A 77 -10.69 16.09 -3.81
N ARG A 78 -10.30 16.37 -2.57
CA ARG A 78 -9.81 15.33 -1.66
C ARG A 78 -10.89 14.27 -1.44
N HIS A 79 -10.45 13.03 -1.36
CA HIS A 79 -11.29 11.86 -1.14
C HIS A 79 -10.79 11.08 0.07
N ALA A 80 -11.70 10.44 0.78
CA ALA A 80 -11.31 9.30 1.60
C ALA A 80 -10.78 8.18 0.68
N VAL A 81 -9.84 7.37 1.16
CA VAL A 81 -9.27 6.27 0.36
C VAL A 81 -9.29 4.98 1.19
N LEU A 82 -9.95 3.97 0.64
CA LEU A 82 -9.93 2.62 1.15
C LEU A 82 -9.01 1.76 0.29
N MET A 83 -8.10 1.03 0.95
CA MET A 83 -7.22 0.05 0.32
C MET A 83 -7.37 -1.30 1.01
N SER A 84 -7.63 -2.35 0.25
CA SER A 84 -7.56 -3.73 0.76
C SER A 84 -6.52 -4.52 -0.01
N PHE A 85 -5.52 -5.04 0.71
CA PHE A 85 -4.50 -5.92 0.17
C PHE A 85 -5.02 -7.35 0.14
N PHE A 86 -4.87 -8.00 -0.99
CA PHE A 86 -5.30 -9.36 -1.21
C PHE A 86 -4.33 -10.13 -2.12
N ALA A 87 -4.49 -11.45 -2.16
CA ALA A 87 -3.89 -12.31 -3.17
C ALA A 87 -4.94 -13.33 -3.65
N THR A 88 -4.82 -13.79 -4.89
CA THR A 88 -5.82 -14.70 -5.48
C THR A 88 -5.85 -16.09 -4.82
N TRP A 89 -4.78 -16.47 -4.14
CA TRP A 89 -4.69 -17.68 -3.33
C TRP A 89 -5.24 -17.52 -1.89
N CYS A 90 -5.51 -16.28 -1.46
CA CYS A 90 -5.92 -15.97 -0.08
C CYS A 90 -7.41 -16.30 0.14
N LYS A 91 -7.70 -17.43 0.78
CA LYS A 91 -9.07 -17.86 1.07
C LYS A 91 -9.87 -16.88 1.94
N PRO A 92 -9.34 -16.31 3.05
CA PRO A 92 -10.06 -15.30 3.82
C PRO A 92 -10.36 -14.04 3.00
N CYS A 93 -9.47 -13.63 2.08
CA CYS A 93 -9.72 -12.51 1.19
C CYS A 93 -10.94 -12.75 0.30
N MET A 94 -11.10 -13.99 -0.20
CA MET A 94 -12.26 -14.36 -1.04
C MET A 94 -13.59 -14.30 -0.30
N LYS A 95 -13.58 -14.34 1.03
CA LYS A 95 -14.78 -14.13 1.87
C LYS A 95 -15.03 -12.63 2.13
N GLU A 96 -13.98 -11.83 2.31
CA GLU A 96 -14.08 -10.39 2.53
C GLU A 96 -14.53 -9.63 1.28
N LEU A 97 -14.00 -9.98 0.11
CA LEU A 97 -14.17 -9.20 -1.12
C LEU A 97 -15.62 -8.98 -1.55
N PRO A 98 -16.55 -9.96 -1.49
CA PRO A 98 -17.97 -9.72 -1.81
C PRO A 98 -18.63 -8.70 -0.89
N LEU A 99 -18.30 -8.72 0.40
CA LEU A 99 -18.84 -7.77 1.38
C LEU A 99 -18.27 -6.37 1.15
N LEU A 100 -16.99 -6.30 0.81
CA LEU A 100 -16.36 -5.03 0.45
C LEU A 100 -16.95 -4.46 -0.86
N GLU A 101 -17.30 -5.33 -1.82
CA GLU A 101 -18.00 -4.92 -3.04
C GLU A 101 -19.39 -4.35 -2.73
N GLU A 102 -20.16 -4.94 -1.79
CA GLU A 102 -21.45 -4.37 -1.34
C GLU A 102 -21.26 -2.94 -0.79
N VAL A 103 -20.25 -2.73 0.05
CA VAL A 103 -19.90 -1.41 0.58
C VAL A 103 -19.48 -0.47 -0.55
N TYR A 104 -18.64 -0.92 -1.47
CA TYR A 104 -18.24 -0.15 -2.65
C TYR A 104 -19.45 0.30 -3.48
N GLN A 105 -20.37 -0.60 -3.80
CA GLN A 105 -21.56 -0.26 -4.60
C GLN A 105 -22.41 0.81 -3.94
N LYS A 106 -22.47 0.84 -2.58
CA LYS A 106 -23.19 1.89 -1.83
C LYS A 106 -22.51 3.26 -1.97
N TYR A 107 -21.18 3.32 -2.01
CA TYR A 107 -20.43 4.58 -1.92
C TYR A 107 -19.62 4.94 -3.17
N LYS A 108 -19.68 4.19 -4.26
CA LYS A 108 -18.86 4.38 -5.48
C LYS A 108 -19.00 5.75 -6.14
N ASP A 109 -20.15 6.40 -5.96
CA ASP A 109 -20.47 7.71 -6.53
C ASP A 109 -20.14 8.87 -5.56
N GLU A 110 -19.69 8.54 -4.34
CA GLU A 110 -19.27 9.49 -3.31
C GLU A 110 -17.77 9.79 -3.39
N ARG A 111 -17.32 10.76 -2.58
CA ARG A 111 -15.90 11.14 -2.50
C ARG A 111 -15.08 10.16 -1.65
N VAL A 112 -15.18 8.89 -1.99
CA VAL A 112 -14.33 7.82 -1.45
C VAL A 112 -13.81 6.96 -2.60
N LYS A 113 -12.53 6.63 -2.57
CA LYS A 113 -11.88 5.74 -3.54
C LYS A 113 -11.62 4.38 -2.92
N PHE A 114 -11.97 3.35 -3.66
CA PHE A 114 -11.76 1.97 -3.28
C PHE A 114 -10.71 1.35 -4.20
N PHE A 115 -9.68 0.79 -3.60
CA PHE A 115 -8.61 0.11 -4.31
C PHE A 115 -8.36 -1.28 -3.73
N LEU A 116 -8.34 -2.27 -4.59
CA LEU A 116 -7.85 -3.60 -4.27
C LEU A 116 -6.38 -3.67 -4.68
N VAL A 117 -5.49 -3.98 -3.75
CA VAL A 117 -4.06 -4.11 -4.02
C VAL A 117 -3.71 -5.58 -4.12
N ASP A 118 -3.48 -6.04 -5.34
CA ASP A 118 -3.05 -7.41 -5.61
C ASP A 118 -1.56 -7.57 -5.34
N ILE A 119 -1.23 -8.43 -4.38
CA ILE A 119 0.14 -8.79 -4.02
C ILE A 119 0.48 -10.24 -4.39
N THR A 120 -0.35 -10.89 -5.21
CA THR A 120 -0.15 -12.31 -5.59
C THR A 120 1.26 -12.56 -6.10
N GLU A 121 1.74 -11.73 -7.03
CA GLU A 121 3.09 -11.87 -7.60
C GLU A 121 4.19 -11.58 -6.56
N ALA A 122 3.97 -10.61 -5.66
CA ALA A 122 4.92 -10.24 -4.60
C ALA A 122 5.10 -11.33 -3.54
N THR A 123 4.15 -12.27 -3.44
CA THR A 123 4.20 -13.39 -2.47
C THR A 123 4.80 -14.67 -3.06
N ARG A 124 5.40 -14.60 -4.24
CA ARG A 124 6.12 -15.70 -4.86
C ARG A 124 7.30 -16.15 -3.99
N THR A 125 7.32 -17.43 -3.64
CA THR A 125 8.40 -18.04 -2.84
C THR A 125 9.55 -18.54 -3.72
N ASN A 126 9.22 -19.00 -4.93
CA ASN A 126 10.16 -19.41 -5.98
C ASN A 126 9.50 -19.25 -7.37
N PRO A 127 10.24 -19.38 -8.49
CA PRO A 127 9.68 -19.19 -9.84
C PRO A 127 8.48 -20.10 -10.18
N GLY A 128 8.32 -21.23 -9.49
CA GLY A 128 7.26 -22.20 -9.78
C GLY A 128 6.07 -22.17 -8.82
N GLU A 129 6.15 -21.42 -7.72
CA GLU A 129 5.15 -21.51 -6.64
C GLU A 129 4.82 -20.16 -6.02
N VAL A 130 3.57 -20.06 -5.57
CA VAL A 130 3.08 -18.97 -4.72
C VAL A 130 2.41 -19.60 -3.51
N TYR A 131 2.99 -19.47 -2.34
CA TYR A 131 2.46 -20.01 -1.08
C TYR A 131 2.08 -21.51 -1.16
N GLY A 132 2.95 -22.32 -1.76
CA GLY A 132 2.72 -23.78 -1.94
C GLY A 132 1.71 -24.15 -3.04
N VAL A 133 1.20 -23.16 -3.80
CA VAL A 133 0.37 -23.38 -4.98
C VAL A 133 1.26 -23.25 -6.21
N ALA A 134 1.19 -24.21 -7.14
CA ALA A 134 1.90 -24.10 -8.41
C ALA A 134 1.49 -22.80 -9.13
N TYR A 135 2.46 -22.00 -9.55
CA TYR A 135 2.20 -20.66 -10.11
C TYR A 135 1.24 -20.70 -11.31
N LYS A 136 1.34 -21.72 -12.16
CA LYS A 136 0.44 -21.94 -13.31
C LYS A 136 -1.04 -22.05 -12.90
N ASP A 137 -1.31 -22.47 -11.67
CA ASP A 137 -2.66 -22.72 -11.14
C ASP A 137 -3.19 -21.49 -10.35
N VAL A 138 -2.37 -20.44 -10.21
CA VAL A 138 -2.75 -19.20 -9.53
C VAL A 138 -3.56 -18.31 -10.47
N PRO A 139 -4.81 -17.96 -10.15
CA PRO A 139 -5.64 -17.15 -11.02
C PRO A 139 -5.09 -15.73 -11.23
N VAL A 140 -5.24 -15.20 -12.44
CA VAL A 140 -4.99 -13.78 -12.73
C VAL A 140 -6.11 -12.93 -12.09
N ALA A 141 -5.75 -12.01 -11.22
CA ALA A 141 -6.68 -11.27 -10.36
C ALA A 141 -7.84 -10.59 -11.12
N GLY A 142 -7.57 -9.90 -12.22
CA GLY A 142 -8.58 -9.16 -12.95
C GLY A 142 -9.75 -10.01 -13.44
N PRO A 143 -9.54 -11.00 -14.32
CA PRO A 143 -10.61 -11.91 -14.79
C PRO A 143 -11.24 -12.71 -13.62
N PHE A 144 -10.42 -13.17 -12.69
CA PHE A 144 -10.87 -13.97 -11.55
C PHE A 144 -11.86 -13.22 -10.65
N LEU A 145 -11.54 -11.99 -10.27
CA LEU A 145 -12.41 -11.18 -9.41
C LEU A 145 -13.67 -10.72 -10.14
N ARG A 146 -13.56 -10.35 -11.42
CA ARG A 146 -14.75 -10.01 -12.22
C ARG A 146 -15.72 -11.19 -12.34
N GLY A 147 -15.20 -12.42 -12.49
CA GLY A 147 -16.02 -13.64 -12.45
C GLY A 147 -16.73 -13.88 -11.11
N LYS A 148 -16.28 -13.23 -10.04
CA LYS A 148 -16.91 -13.21 -8.71
C LYS A 148 -17.79 -11.99 -8.45
N GLY A 149 -18.02 -11.15 -9.47
CA GLY A 149 -18.84 -9.94 -9.33
C GLY A 149 -18.14 -8.75 -8.69
N VAL A 150 -16.82 -8.82 -8.47
CA VAL A 150 -16.04 -7.70 -7.92
C VAL A 150 -15.67 -6.72 -9.03
N THR A 151 -16.10 -5.46 -8.89
CA THR A 151 -15.94 -4.42 -9.91
C THR A 151 -14.98 -3.29 -9.50
N MET A 152 -14.54 -3.28 -8.24
CA MET A 152 -13.55 -2.34 -7.73
C MET A 152 -12.26 -2.33 -8.57
N GLN A 153 -11.57 -1.18 -8.56
CA GLN A 153 -10.29 -1.03 -9.26
C GLN A 153 -9.20 -1.87 -8.59
N ILE A 154 -8.50 -2.68 -9.39
CA ILE A 154 -7.37 -3.49 -8.95
C ILE A 154 -6.08 -2.76 -9.29
N LEU A 155 -5.19 -2.63 -8.31
CA LEU A 155 -3.84 -2.12 -8.44
C LEU A 155 -2.85 -3.28 -8.19
N PHE A 156 -1.73 -3.29 -8.88
CA PHE A 156 -0.76 -4.38 -8.84
C PHE A 156 0.53 -3.97 -8.14
N ASP A 157 0.83 -4.55 -6.99
CA ASP A 157 2.11 -4.40 -6.28
C ASP A 157 3.00 -5.63 -6.53
N THR A 158 3.41 -5.82 -7.77
CA THR A 158 4.16 -7.00 -8.21
C THR A 158 5.50 -7.19 -7.51
N ARG A 159 6.08 -6.13 -6.97
CA ARG A 159 7.36 -6.16 -6.23
C ARG A 159 7.20 -6.17 -4.71
N GLY A 160 5.98 -6.03 -4.20
CA GLY A 160 5.69 -6.00 -2.78
C GLY A 160 6.24 -4.78 -2.03
N VAL A 161 6.52 -3.68 -2.72
CA VAL A 161 7.05 -2.46 -2.10
C VAL A 161 6.00 -1.81 -1.22
N VAL A 162 4.78 -1.65 -1.74
CA VAL A 162 3.67 -1.06 -0.98
C VAL A 162 3.20 -2.02 0.11
N MET A 163 3.14 -3.33 -0.19
CA MET A 163 2.88 -4.38 0.80
C MET A 163 3.82 -4.27 2.02
N LYS A 164 5.12 -4.09 1.79
CA LYS A 164 6.11 -3.92 2.87
C LYS A 164 5.89 -2.63 3.65
N ASN A 165 5.71 -1.49 2.96
CA ASN A 165 5.50 -0.19 3.59
C ASN A 165 4.24 -0.14 4.46
N TYR A 166 3.21 -0.92 4.12
CA TYR A 166 1.95 -1.02 4.86
C TYR A 166 1.91 -2.19 5.83
N ASN A 167 3.00 -2.96 5.96
CA ASN A 167 3.05 -4.18 6.76
C ASN A 167 1.86 -5.12 6.45
N ALA A 168 1.60 -5.33 5.15
CA ALA A 168 0.44 -6.06 4.64
C ALA A 168 0.75 -7.50 4.20
N GLN A 169 1.72 -8.17 4.83
CA GLN A 169 2.06 -9.56 4.56
C GLN A 169 1.02 -10.55 5.09
N THR A 170 0.27 -10.15 6.14
CA THR A 170 -0.86 -10.93 6.66
C THR A 170 -2.14 -10.46 5.98
N LEU A 171 -2.82 -11.36 5.27
CA LEU A 171 -3.98 -11.06 4.44
C LEU A 171 -5.30 -11.61 5.00
N PRO A 172 -6.44 -10.97 4.67
CA PRO A 172 -6.55 -9.64 4.08
C PRO A 172 -6.05 -8.54 5.02
N ARG A 173 -5.62 -7.42 4.46
CA ARG A 173 -5.20 -6.25 5.23
C ARG A 173 -5.86 -5.00 4.66
N LEU A 174 -6.68 -4.32 5.44
CA LEU A 174 -7.46 -3.18 5.00
C LEU A 174 -7.04 -1.92 5.76
N PHE A 175 -7.02 -0.81 5.03
CA PHE A 175 -6.80 0.55 5.53
C PHE A 175 -7.86 1.48 4.95
N LEU A 176 -8.44 2.30 5.80
CA LEU A 176 -9.25 3.44 5.40
C LEU A 176 -8.56 4.70 5.94
N MET A 177 -8.42 5.70 5.09
CA MET A 177 -7.76 6.97 5.41
C MET A 177 -8.58 8.16 4.92
N ASP A 178 -8.39 9.29 5.57
CA ASP A 178 -9.00 10.57 5.20
C ASP A 178 -8.30 11.22 4.00
N GLY A 179 -8.81 12.37 3.57
CA GLY A 179 -8.23 13.14 2.47
C GLY A 179 -6.83 13.69 2.75
N ASN A 180 -6.34 13.63 3.98
CA ASN A 180 -4.99 14.02 4.39
C ASN A 180 -4.05 12.82 4.58
N ARG A 181 -4.45 11.63 4.10
CA ARG A 181 -3.74 10.35 4.26
C ARG A 181 -3.64 9.86 5.70
N LYS A 182 -4.34 10.45 6.65
CA LYS A 182 -4.37 9.95 8.01
C LYS A 182 -5.23 8.70 8.07
N ILE A 183 -4.66 7.59 8.52
CA ILE A 183 -5.37 6.32 8.69
C ILE A 183 -6.40 6.49 9.81
N THR A 184 -7.63 6.09 9.55
CA THR A 184 -8.74 6.20 10.50
C THR A 184 -9.28 4.83 10.91
N LEU A 185 -9.17 3.84 10.02
CA LEU A 185 -9.52 2.46 10.33
C LEU A 185 -8.51 1.50 9.69
N THR A 186 -8.19 0.43 10.39
CA THR A 186 -7.41 -0.69 9.87
C THR A 186 -8.01 -2.02 10.31
N ARG A 187 -7.95 -3.02 9.43
CA ARG A 187 -8.31 -4.40 9.75
C ARG A 187 -7.26 -5.36 9.26
N ARG A 188 -7.05 -6.44 10.02
CA ARG A 188 -6.11 -7.51 9.70
C ARG A 188 -6.82 -8.85 9.83
N GLY A 189 -6.84 -9.62 8.75
CA GLY A 189 -7.58 -10.88 8.69
C GLY A 189 -9.09 -10.67 8.55
N PHE A 190 -9.79 -11.76 8.25
CA PHE A 190 -11.24 -11.83 8.18
C PHE A 190 -11.69 -13.15 8.78
N HIS A 191 -12.67 -13.10 9.66
CA HIS A 191 -13.22 -14.27 10.35
C HIS A 191 -14.70 -14.43 10.04
N ASP A 192 -15.15 -15.69 10.01
CA ASP A 192 -16.56 -16.02 9.81
C ASP A 192 -17.40 -15.48 10.99
N GLY A 193 -18.57 -14.97 10.69
CA GLY A 193 -19.48 -14.36 11.69
C GLY A 193 -19.25 -12.87 11.92
N GLU A 194 -18.30 -12.25 11.22
CA GLU A 194 -18.03 -10.80 11.31
C GLU A 194 -18.66 -9.99 10.17
N GLU A 195 -19.42 -10.62 9.26
CA GLU A 195 -19.89 -10.03 8.00
C GLU A 195 -20.66 -8.72 8.22
N GLU A 196 -21.67 -8.74 9.08
CA GLU A 196 -22.48 -7.55 9.35
C GLU A 196 -21.70 -6.47 10.10
N LYS A 197 -20.86 -6.89 11.06
CA LYS A 197 -19.98 -5.97 11.78
C LYS A 197 -18.98 -5.31 10.83
N PHE A 198 -18.41 -6.06 9.90
CA PHE A 198 -17.45 -5.56 8.89
C PHE A 198 -18.09 -4.46 8.05
N LYS A 199 -19.27 -4.72 7.46
CA LYS A 199 -19.99 -3.74 6.63
C LYS A 199 -20.42 -2.51 7.43
N LYS A 200 -20.88 -2.72 8.66
CA LYS A 200 -21.31 -1.63 9.55
C LYS A 200 -20.13 -0.73 9.93
N ASP A 201 -19.03 -1.30 10.41
CA ASP A 201 -17.84 -0.54 10.84
C ASP A 201 -17.30 0.32 9.68
N LEU A 202 -17.20 -0.26 8.47
CA LEU A 202 -16.77 0.47 7.28
C LEU A 202 -17.76 1.58 6.90
N SER A 203 -19.07 1.29 6.89
CA SER A 203 -20.06 2.29 6.52
C SER A 203 -20.07 3.47 7.48
N VAL A 204 -20.04 3.22 8.77
CA VAL A 204 -20.00 4.28 9.80
C VAL A 204 -18.77 5.17 9.62
N GLU A 205 -17.60 4.57 9.40
CA GLU A 205 -16.37 5.33 9.25
C GLU A 205 -16.32 6.11 7.91
N ILE A 206 -16.79 5.51 6.81
CA ILE A 206 -16.89 6.21 5.53
C ILE A 206 -17.85 7.41 5.64
N GLU A 207 -19.01 7.25 6.24
CA GLU A 207 -19.99 8.34 6.42
C GLU A 207 -19.41 9.48 7.27
N ARG A 208 -18.67 9.15 8.34
CA ARG A 208 -17.95 10.14 9.15
C ARG A 208 -16.94 10.91 8.30
N LEU A 209 -16.10 10.20 7.53
CA LEU A 209 -15.09 10.83 6.67
C LEU A 209 -15.70 11.71 5.59
N LEU A 210 -16.79 11.27 4.96
CA LEU A 210 -17.50 12.06 3.95
C LEU A 210 -18.05 13.38 4.53
N ALA A 211 -18.54 13.36 5.77
CA ALA A 211 -19.00 14.56 6.47
C ALA A 211 -17.88 15.53 6.83
N GLU A 212 -16.65 15.05 7.03
CA GLU A 212 -15.47 15.85 7.39
C GLU A 212 -14.70 16.38 6.16
N LEU A 213 -14.97 15.86 4.96
CA LEU A 213 -14.30 16.33 3.75
C LEU A 213 -14.66 17.80 3.46
N PRO A 214 -13.67 18.64 3.10
CA PRO A 214 -13.94 20.02 2.71
C PRO A 214 -14.89 20.06 1.50
N PRO A 215 -15.68 21.14 1.34
CA PRO A 215 -16.56 21.29 0.18
C PRO A 215 -15.79 21.04 -1.13
N ALA A 216 -16.42 20.40 -2.10
CA ALA A 216 -15.84 20.21 -3.41
C ALA A 216 -15.49 21.58 -4.01
N LYS A 217 -14.28 21.73 -4.54
CA LYS A 217 -13.91 22.94 -5.27
C LYS A 217 -14.81 23.01 -6.51
N ASN A 218 -15.69 23.99 -6.56
CA ASN A 218 -16.52 24.21 -7.74
C ASN A 218 -15.63 24.19 -8.98
N LYS A 219 -15.86 23.26 -9.89
CA LYS A 219 -15.30 23.33 -11.23
C LYS A 219 -15.86 24.58 -11.88
N THR A 220 -15.12 25.68 -11.79
CA THR A 220 -15.34 26.81 -12.69
C THR A 220 -15.19 26.25 -14.11
N LYS A 221 -16.29 26.27 -14.85
CA LYS A 221 -16.35 25.88 -16.25
C LYS A 221 -15.46 26.76 -17.11
#